data_6cbd538c619cc43a2c2713e03bed0364
#
_entry.id   6cbd538c619cc43a2c2713e03bed0364
#
_cell.length_a   1.000
_cell.length_b   1.000
_cell.length_c   1.000
_cell.angle_alpha   90.00
_cell.angle_beta   90.00
_cell.angle_gamma   90.00
#
_symmetry.space_group_name_H-M   'P 1'
#
loop_
_entity.id
_entity.type
_entity.pdbx_description
1 polymer ?
#
loop_
_entity_poly.entity_id
_entity_poly.type
_entity_poly.pdbx_seq_one_letter_code
_entity_poly.pdbx_strand_id
1 'polypeptide(L)'
;NRDLLKAALVKRAALIDTLLSMSATDLQPGPGRLDATGQSLNRAAINSGTRHLQANPTDAPTSFPALWHTLQMDKLQSSGFVPNVKVLDLNGQVFDLGYLAGDIGVVQGDYGDVVSHPLSGLEGYISSIRVDNLTRVEGLIHKLKAPAWPSQLFGAPDSARLAQGKRLYEENCAACHASIGRDDLQTPIKVRQVRLKAHGDDAPIGTDPWMACNTFTFSSPSGNYFGLFRPSLGTPSGVGIVGRTSKIADMQVPEVFQIMLGKKGQLADGIAEIIHAIVTGQQTLPGSDSLQAVPAGQLLLAGAGPADSQAQS
;
A
#
# COMPACT_ATOMS: atom_id res chain seq x y z
N ASN A 1 28.18 16.73 17.36
CA ASN A 1 29.10 16.73 16.25
C ASN A 1 28.50 17.53 15.08
N ARG A 2 28.95 18.82 14.96
CA ARG A 2 28.38 19.80 14.01
C ARG A 2 28.62 19.40 12.55
N ASP A 3 29.77 18.80 12.25
CA ASP A 3 30.12 18.47 10.86
C ASP A 3 29.32 17.26 10.34
N LEU A 4 29.07 16.27 11.18
CA LEU A 4 28.19 15.15 10.85
C LEU A 4 26.75 15.61 10.60
N LEU A 5 26.25 16.53 11.44
CA LEU A 5 24.92 17.10 11.23
C LEU A 5 24.85 17.89 9.91
N LYS A 6 25.86 18.72 9.63
CA LYS A 6 25.94 19.47 8.38
C LYS A 6 25.96 18.55 7.16
N ALA A 7 26.78 17.48 7.20
CA ALA A 7 26.84 16.51 6.12
C ALA A 7 25.49 15.79 5.91
N ALA A 8 24.80 15.41 7.00
CA ALA A 8 23.48 14.80 6.93
C ALA A 8 22.42 15.74 6.31
N LEU A 9 22.44 17.01 6.69
CA LEU A 9 21.53 18.03 6.14
C LEU A 9 21.79 18.25 4.65
N VAL A 10 23.04 18.34 4.21
CA VAL A 10 23.38 18.48 2.79
C VAL A 10 22.91 17.27 1.99
N LYS A 11 23.14 16.06 2.51
CA LYS A 11 22.63 14.82 1.88
C LYS A 11 21.10 14.83 1.78
N ARG A 12 20.42 15.27 2.83
CA ARG A 12 18.95 15.33 2.84
C ARG A 12 18.41 16.36 1.84
N ALA A 13 19.03 17.54 1.76
CA ALA A 13 18.66 18.57 0.78
C ALA A 13 18.81 18.04 -0.65
N ALA A 14 19.94 17.44 -1.00
CA ALA A 14 20.16 16.85 -2.32
C ALA A 14 19.13 15.78 -2.69
N LEU A 15 18.72 14.95 -1.71
CA LEU A 15 17.68 13.97 -1.89
C LEU A 15 16.31 14.61 -2.19
N ILE A 16 15.95 15.65 -1.45
CA ILE A 16 14.70 16.40 -1.65
C ILE A 16 14.71 17.05 -3.04
N ASP A 17 15.80 17.69 -3.42
CA ASP A 17 15.96 18.32 -4.75
C ASP A 17 15.80 17.28 -5.86
N THR A 18 16.37 16.08 -5.69
CA THR A 18 16.21 14.97 -6.65
C THR A 18 14.76 14.54 -6.75
N LEU A 19 14.07 14.36 -5.62
CA LEU A 19 12.67 13.94 -5.60
C LEU A 19 11.76 14.99 -6.25
N LEU A 20 11.98 16.28 -5.95
CA LEU A 20 11.24 17.37 -6.54
C LEU A 20 11.44 17.45 -8.06
N SER A 21 12.68 17.27 -8.51
CA SER A 21 13.03 17.24 -9.93
C SER A 21 12.35 16.09 -10.68
N MET A 22 12.32 14.89 -10.08
CA MET A 22 11.65 13.73 -10.68
C MET A 22 10.13 13.90 -10.73
N SER A 23 9.59 14.55 -9.71
CA SER A 23 8.15 14.67 -9.48
C SER A 23 7.56 15.95 -10.10
N ALA A 24 8.35 16.75 -10.81
CA ALA A 24 7.90 18.00 -11.39
C ALA A 24 6.69 17.80 -12.31
N THR A 25 5.70 18.68 -12.17
CA THR A 25 4.47 18.67 -12.96
C THR A 25 4.03 20.09 -13.27
N ASP A 26 3.36 20.27 -14.39
CA ASP A 26 2.76 21.57 -14.78
C ASP A 26 1.41 21.84 -14.09
N LEU A 27 0.90 20.88 -13.32
CA LEU A 27 -0.33 21.07 -12.57
C LEU A 27 -0.15 22.11 -11.46
N GLN A 28 -1.07 23.04 -11.42
CA GLN A 28 -1.07 24.06 -10.35
C GLN A 28 -1.35 23.40 -9.00
N PRO A 29 -0.59 23.74 -7.95
CA PRO A 29 -0.87 23.26 -6.60
C PRO A 29 -2.23 23.75 -6.11
N GLY A 30 -2.85 23.02 -5.21
CA GLY A 30 -4.14 23.36 -4.63
C GLY A 30 -4.64 22.32 -3.63
N PRO A 31 -5.72 22.64 -2.90
CA PRO A 31 -6.32 21.70 -1.97
C PRO A 31 -6.68 20.37 -2.66
N GLY A 32 -6.33 19.24 -2.05
CA GLY A 32 -6.59 17.90 -2.58
C GLY A 32 -5.71 17.51 -3.79
N ARG A 33 -4.72 18.31 -4.16
CA ARG A 33 -3.81 18.03 -5.27
C ARG A 33 -2.45 17.51 -4.77
N LEU A 34 -2.49 16.44 -4.00
CA LEU A 34 -1.31 15.74 -3.55
C LEU A 34 -1.26 14.37 -4.23
N ASP A 35 -0.27 14.13 -5.07
CA ASP A 35 0.00 12.81 -5.63
C ASP A 35 0.98 12.04 -4.73
N ALA A 36 0.49 11.58 -3.59
CA ALA A 36 1.28 10.79 -2.66
C ALA A 36 1.77 9.47 -3.28
N THR A 37 0.97 8.87 -4.16
CA THR A 37 1.34 7.62 -4.84
C THR A 37 2.51 7.84 -5.79
N GLY A 38 2.46 8.85 -6.65
CA GLY A 38 3.53 9.19 -7.58
C GLY A 38 4.83 9.54 -6.85
N GLN A 39 4.75 10.30 -5.74
CA GLN A 39 5.92 10.62 -4.91
C GLN A 39 6.53 9.38 -4.27
N SER A 40 5.70 8.49 -3.73
CA SER A 40 6.15 7.23 -3.13
C SER A 40 6.85 6.33 -4.17
N LEU A 41 6.31 6.24 -5.38
CA LEU A 41 6.94 5.52 -6.47
C LEU A 41 8.30 6.12 -6.86
N ASN A 42 8.37 7.45 -7.05
CA ASN A 42 9.63 8.12 -7.35
C ASN A 42 10.67 7.90 -6.26
N ARG A 43 10.25 7.91 -5.00
CA ARG A 43 11.14 7.63 -3.88
C ARG A 43 11.70 6.19 -3.94
N ALA A 44 10.89 5.20 -4.28
CA ALA A 44 11.35 3.82 -4.48
C ALA A 44 12.42 3.74 -5.59
N ALA A 45 12.23 4.48 -6.68
CA ALA A 45 13.23 4.56 -7.73
C ALA A 45 14.56 5.17 -7.23
N ILE A 46 14.51 6.24 -6.44
CA ILE A 46 15.71 6.84 -5.81
C ILE A 46 16.39 5.85 -4.87
N ASN A 47 15.62 5.18 -4.03
CA ASN A 47 16.13 4.22 -3.05
C ASN A 47 16.81 3.00 -3.72
N SER A 48 16.47 2.71 -4.97
CA SER A 48 17.16 1.66 -5.75
C SER A 48 18.66 1.94 -5.97
N GLY A 49 19.10 3.18 -5.72
CA GLY A 49 20.49 3.58 -5.93
C GLY A 49 20.89 3.71 -7.41
N THR A 50 19.94 3.69 -8.34
CA THR A 50 20.26 3.93 -9.76
C THR A 50 20.75 5.37 -9.97
N ARG A 51 21.71 5.52 -10.89
CA ARG A 51 22.23 6.84 -11.30
C ARG A 51 21.44 7.46 -12.47
N HIS A 52 20.57 6.70 -13.09
CA HIS A 52 19.82 7.09 -14.28
C HIS A 52 18.33 7.19 -13.95
N LEU A 53 18.00 8.14 -13.09
CA LEU A 53 16.61 8.41 -12.71
C LEU A 53 15.85 9.00 -13.90
N GLN A 54 14.62 8.55 -14.09
CA GLN A 54 13.69 9.11 -15.06
C GLN A 54 12.69 10.03 -14.35
N ALA A 55 12.32 11.13 -15.00
CA ALA A 55 11.24 11.97 -14.50
C ALA A 55 9.90 11.24 -14.64
N ASN A 56 9.14 11.20 -13.55
CA ASN A 56 7.78 10.66 -13.49
C ASN A 56 6.91 11.71 -12.79
N PRO A 57 6.22 12.58 -13.54
CA PRO A 57 5.46 13.69 -12.98
C PRO A 57 4.42 13.22 -11.98
N THR A 58 4.32 13.90 -10.84
CA THR A 58 3.28 13.63 -9.83
C THR A 58 2.02 14.45 -10.16
N ASP A 59 1.27 13.98 -11.14
CA ASP A 59 0.15 14.67 -11.75
C ASP A 59 -1.21 13.98 -11.50
N ALA A 60 -1.25 13.01 -10.61
CA ALA A 60 -2.43 12.24 -10.29
C ALA A 60 -2.88 12.43 -8.83
N PRO A 61 -3.59 13.51 -8.49
CA PRO A 61 -4.05 13.75 -7.13
C PRO A 61 -4.85 12.56 -6.58
N THR A 62 -4.50 12.13 -5.38
CA THR A 62 -5.16 11.02 -4.69
C THR A 62 -5.96 11.51 -3.50
N SER A 63 -7.07 10.84 -3.23
CA SER A 63 -7.85 11.07 -2.00
C SER A 63 -7.12 10.49 -0.80
N PHE A 64 -7.33 11.09 0.37
CA PHE A 64 -6.90 10.49 1.62
C PHE A 64 -7.56 9.13 1.81
N PRO A 65 -6.83 8.10 2.27
CA PRO A 65 -7.43 6.80 2.57
C PRO A 65 -8.45 6.91 3.70
N ALA A 66 -9.44 6.02 3.70
CA ALA A 66 -10.41 5.94 4.78
C ALA A 66 -9.70 5.59 6.10
N LEU A 67 -10.01 6.31 7.17
CA LEU A 67 -9.44 6.05 8.48
C LEU A 67 -10.25 5.01 9.25
N TRP A 68 -11.59 5.14 9.22
CA TRP A 68 -12.49 4.22 9.92
C TRP A 68 -12.75 2.97 9.11
N HIS A 69 -12.80 1.83 9.78
CA HIS A 69 -13.03 0.51 9.18
C HIS A 69 -11.96 0.06 8.16
N THR A 70 -10.84 0.78 8.08
CA THR A 70 -9.82 0.51 7.07
C THR A 70 -9.21 -0.90 7.19
N LEU A 71 -9.00 -1.39 8.41
CA LEU A 71 -8.44 -2.73 8.65
C LEU A 71 -9.43 -3.88 8.38
N GLN A 72 -10.72 -3.57 8.17
CA GLN A 72 -11.71 -4.56 7.77
C GLN A 72 -11.73 -4.80 6.26
N MET A 73 -11.07 -3.91 5.48
CA MET A 73 -10.99 -3.99 4.03
C MET A 73 -10.07 -5.13 3.59
N ASP A 74 -10.46 -5.84 2.53
CA ASP A 74 -9.66 -6.88 1.91
C ASP A 74 -8.58 -6.35 0.97
N LYS A 75 -8.62 -5.05 0.64
CA LYS A 75 -7.66 -4.36 -0.20
C LYS A 75 -7.37 -2.98 0.34
N LEU A 76 -6.16 -2.51 0.11
CA LEU A 76 -5.64 -1.27 0.66
C LEU A 76 -5.58 -0.16 -0.36
N GLN A 77 -5.48 1.05 0.16
CA GLN A 77 -5.37 2.30 -0.56
C GLN A 77 -6.59 2.61 -1.46
N SER A 78 -6.65 3.82 -1.97
CA SER A 78 -7.74 4.29 -2.84
C SER A 78 -7.86 3.49 -4.14
N SER A 79 -6.77 2.87 -4.60
CA SER A 79 -6.76 2.04 -5.80
C SER A 79 -7.27 0.61 -5.58
N GLY A 80 -7.32 0.13 -4.33
CA GLY A 80 -7.59 -1.28 -4.04
C GLY A 80 -6.57 -2.24 -4.66
N PHE A 81 -5.36 -1.77 -4.93
CA PHE A 81 -4.36 -2.49 -5.67
C PHE A 81 -3.60 -3.50 -4.79
N VAL A 82 -3.34 -3.16 -3.55
CA VAL A 82 -2.62 -4.02 -2.60
C VAL A 82 -3.62 -4.85 -1.80
N PRO A 83 -3.56 -6.19 -1.83
CA PRO A 83 -4.40 -7.03 -0.99
C PRO A 83 -4.00 -6.89 0.47
N ASN A 84 -5.00 -6.84 1.36
CA ASN A 84 -4.76 -6.89 2.81
C ASN A 84 -4.63 -8.34 3.24
N VAL A 85 -3.39 -8.83 3.27
CA VAL A 85 -3.08 -10.19 3.73
C VAL A 85 -3.07 -10.20 5.25
N LYS A 86 -4.01 -10.94 5.85
CA LYS A 86 -4.09 -11.14 7.29
C LYS A 86 -3.36 -12.42 7.69
N VAL A 87 -2.57 -12.33 8.74
CA VAL A 87 -1.83 -13.47 9.30
C VAL A 87 -2.07 -13.56 10.80
N LEU A 88 -2.01 -14.78 11.35
CA LEU A 88 -2.04 -14.98 12.80
C LEU A 88 -0.60 -15.03 13.32
N ASP A 89 -0.36 -14.36 14.44
CA ASP A 89 0.89 -14.56 15.18
C ASP A 89 0.86 -15.85 16.01
N LEU A 90 1.98 -16.16 16.65
CA LEU A 90 2.10 -17.36 17.50
C LEU A 90 1.16 -17.37 18.71
N ASN A 91 0.61 -16.19 19.09
CA ASN A 91 -0.34 -16.02 20.17
C ASN A 91 -1.80 -16.01 19.69
N GLY A 92 -2.04 -16.24 18.39
CA GLY A 92 -3.35 -16.18 17.77
C GLY A 92 -3.86 -14.77 17.52
N GLN A 93 -3.02 -13.74 17.61
CA GLN A 93 -3.39 -12.37 17.24
C GLN A 93 -3.37 -12.21 15.72
N VAL A 94 -4.36 -11.50 15.20
CA VAL A 94 -4.42 -11.19 13.78
C VAL A 94 -3.52 -10.00 13.48
N PHE A 95 -2.59 -10.19 12.54
CA PHE A 95 -1.80 -9.12 11.95
C PHE A 95 -2.27 -8.85 10.53
N ASP A 96 -2.47 -7.58 10.23
CA ASP A 96 -2.77 -7.11 8.88
C ASP A 96 -1.45 -6.86 8.12
N LEU A 97 -0.77 -7.94 7.73
CA LEU A 97 0.55 -7.86 7.07
C LEU A 97 0.50 -7.01 5.79
N GLY A 98 -0.60 -7.07 5.05
CA GLY A 98 -0.78 -6.22 3.87
C GLY A 98 -0.85 -4.75 4.24
N TYR A 99 -1.56 -4.42 5.33
CA TYR A 99 -1.67 -3.04 5.82
C TYR A 99 -0.31 -2.51 6.29
N LEU A 100 0.39 -3.27 7.12
CA LEU A 100 1.75 -2.93 7.58
C LEU A 100 2.71 -2.73 6.40
N ALA A 101 2.67 -3.61 5.41
CA ALA A 101 3.49 -3.47 4.19
C ALA A 101 3.11 -2.20 3.39
N GLY A 102 1.83 -1.89 3.31
CA GLY A 102 1.33 -0.65 2.70
C GLY A 102 1.84 0.59 3.43
N ASP A 103 1.76 0.61 4.76
CA ASP A 103 2.24 1.72 5.59
C ASP A 103 3.76 1.90 5.47
N ILE A 104 4.53 0.81 5.44
CA ILE A 104 5.97 0.87 5.18
C ILE A 104 6.24 1.49 3.81
N GLY A 105 5.47 1.12 2.78
CA GLY A 105 5.57 1.67 1.43
C GLY A 105 5.27 3.18 1.38
N VAL A 106 4.29 3.65 2.14
CA VAL A 106 3.99 5.10 2.26
C VAL A 106 5.10 5.82 3.02
N VAL A 107 5.48 5.32 4.20
CA VAL A 107 6.50 5.97 5.04
C VAL A 107 7.86 6.03 4.35
N GLN A 108 8.25 4.97 3.61
CA GLN A 108 9.49 5.01 2.83
C GLN A 108 9.40 6.06 1.71
N GLY A 109 8.21 6.23 1.12
CA GLY A 109 7.97 7.19 0.08
C GLY A 109 8.09 8.64 0.54
N ASP A 110 7.58 8.93 1.72
CA ASP A 110 7.48 10.30 2.23
C ASP A 110 8.67 10.69 3.11
N TYR A 111 9.03 9.87 4.09
CA TYR A 111 9.93 10.26 5.17
C TYR A 111 11.09 9.31 5.43
N GLY A 112 10.96 8.05 5.02
CA GLY A 112 11.93 7.00 5.35
C GLY A 112 13.23 7.13 4.57
N ASP A 113 14.35 6.91 5.26
CA ASP A 113 15.63 6.67 4.59
C ASP A 113 15.82 5.16 4.44
N VAL A 114 16.21 4.73 3.24
CA VAL A 114 16.48 3.34 2.91
C VAL A 114 17.87 3.26 2.29
N VAL A 115 18.68 2.35 2.78
CA VAL A 115 19.97 2.01 2.19
C VAL A 115 19.84 0.63 1.58
N SER A 116 19.63 0.62 0.27
CA SER A 116 19.56 -0.60 -0.52
C SER A 116 20.97 -1.07 -0.92
N HIS A 117 21.13 -2.37 -1.07
CA HIS A 117 22.34 -2.98 -1.61
C HIS A 117 21.99 -4.19 -2.48
N PRO A 118 22.81 -4.53 -3.48
CA PRO A 118 22.56 -5.67 -4.35
C PRO A 118 22.51 -6.98 -3.56
N LEU A 119 21.65 -7.90 -3.98
CA LEU A 119 21.61 -9.28 -3.45
C LEU A 119 21.52 -9.37 -1.92
N SER A 120 20.72 -8.49 -1.31
CA SER A 120 20.51 -8.43 0.14
C SER A 120 20.01 -9.76 0.76
N GLY A 121 19.44 -10.63 -0.05
CA GLY A 121 18.96 -11.94 0.41
C GLY A 121 17.99 -11.81 1.59
N LEU A 122 18.29 -12.49 2.70
CA LEU A 122 17.53 -12.46 3.95
C LEU A 122 18.06 -11.44 4.98
N GLU A 123 19.12 -10.70 4.67
CA GLU A 123 19.63 -9.64 5.55
C GLU A 123 18.67 -8.45 5.59
N GLY A 124 18.08 -8.15 4.44
CA GLY A 124 17.19 -7.01 4.25
C GLY A 124 17.93 -5.68 4.17
N TYR A 125 17.17 -4.59 4.05
CA TYR A 125 17.71 -3.24 3.93
C TYR A 125 17.79 -2.52 5.26
N ILE A 126 18.82 -1.66 5.40
CA ILE A 126 18.89 -0.73 6.51
C ILE A 126 17.90 0.40 6.25
N SER A 127 17.07 0.71 7.22
CA SER A 127 16.04 1.74 7.09
C SER A 127 15.85 2.52 8.39
N SER A 128 15.48 3.80 8.28
CA SER A 128 15.06 4.62 9.41
C SER A 128 13.62 4.32 9.87
N ILE A 129 12.86 3.55 9.09
CA ILE A 129 11.46 3.23 9.38
C ILE A 129 11.35 2.43 10.67
N ARG A 130 10.44 2.85 11.54
CA ARG A 130 10.14 2.21 12.83
C ARG A 130 8.94 1.29 12.67
N VAL A 131 9.20 0.06 12.25
CA VAL A 131 8.16 -0.96 12.01
C VAL A 131 7.41 -1.29 13.31
N ASP A 132 8.11 -1.31 14.45
CA ASP A 132 7.51 -1.47 15.77
C ASP A 132 6.46 -0.39 16.09
N ASN A 133 6.72 0.86 15.71
CA ASN A 133 5.75 1.94 15.89
C ASN A 133 4.56 1.81 14.93
N LEU A 134 4.79 1.41 13.68
CA LEU A 134 3.70 1.18 12.72
C LEU A 134 2.77 0.08 13.22
N THR A 135 3.31 -1.05 13.69
CA THR A 135 2.51 -2.13 14.28
C THR A 135 1.67 -1.66 15.49
N ARG A 136 2.25 -0.77 16.33
CA ARG A 136 1.49 -0.18 17.44
C ARG A 136 0.36 0.73 16.98
N VAL A 137 0.60 1.55 15.95
CA VAL A 137 -0.42 2.42 15.35
C VAL A 137 -1.55 1.57 14.74
N GLU A 138 -1.22 0.51 14.02
CA GLU A 138 -2.18 -0.45 13.49
C GLU A 138 -3.07 -1.03 14.61
N GLY A 139 -2.46 -1.46 15.73
CA GLY A 139 -3.21 -1.93 16.90
C GLY A 139 -4.16 -0.88 17.52
N LEU A 140 -3.87 0.42 17.37
CA LEU A 140 -4.79 1.49 17.75
C LEU A 140 -5.93 1.67 16.74
N ILE A 141 -5.62 1.58 15.44
CA ILE A 141 -6.60 1.71 14.36
C ILE A 141 -7.64 0.59 14.43
N HIS A 142 -7.26 -0.62 14.83
CA HIS A 142 -8.20 -1.73 15.08
C HIS A 142 -9.32 -1.40 16.07
N LYS A 143 -9.08 -0.46 16.98
CA LYS A 143 -10.03 -0.04 18.00
C LYS A 143 -10.78 1.25 17.64
N LEU A 144 -10.40 1.86 16.53
CA LEU A 144 -10.91 3.15 16.12
C LEU A 144 -12.33 3.02 15.56
N LYS A 145 -13.25 3.77 16.14
CA LYS A 145 -14.64 3.84 15.69
C LYS A 145 -14.93 5.20 15.06
N ALA A 146 -15.76 5.22 14.04
CA ALA A 146 -16.25 6.46 13.47
C ALA A 146 -16.97 7.28 14.56
N PRO A 147 -16.78 8.61 14.63
CA PRO A 147 -17.43 9.44 15.63
C PRO A 147 -18.95 9.44 15.44
N ALA A 148 -19.68 9.55 16.54
CA ALA A 148 -21.12 9.82 16.48
C ALA A 148 -21.36 11.24 15.97
N TRP A 149 -22.54 11.48 15.40
CA TRP A 149 -22.97 12.83 15.05
C TRP A 149 -22.92 13.76 16.28
N PRO A 150 -22.17 14.86 16.23
CA PRO A 150 -22.01 15.73 17.40
C PRO A 150 -23.20 16.66 17.58
N SER A 151 -24.31 16.12 18.03
CA SER A 151 -25.59 16.84 18.22
C SER A 151 -25.47 18.05 19.17
N GLN A 152 -24.49 18.05 20.05
CA GLN A 152 -24.21 19.18 20.93
C GLN A 152 -23.74 20.43 20.18
N LEU A 153 -23.05 20.24 19.00
CA LEU A 153 -22.55 21.33 18.19
C LEU A 153 -23.51 21.72 17.07
N PHE A 154 -24.17 20.74 16.46
CA PHE A 154 -24.96 20.93 15.24
C PHE A 154 -26.47 20.67 15.43
N GLY A 155 -26.91 20.38 16.66
CA GLY A 155 -28.26 19.93 16.94
C GLY A 155 -28.52 18.49 16.50
N ALA A 156 -29.67 17.96 16.83
CA ALA A 156 -30.09 16.65 16.37
C ALA A 156 -30.37 16.69 14.86
N PRO A 157 -29.96 15.66 14.09
CA PRO A 157 -30.31 15.59 12.69
C PRO A 157 -31.81 15.54 12.48
N ASP A 158 -32.31 16.24 11.48
CA ASP A 158 -33.72 16.18 11.07
C ASP A 158 -34.05 14.77 10.57
N SER A 159 -35.06 14.14 11.20
CA SER A 159 -35.42 12.74 10.93
C SER A 159 -35.93 12.52 9.50
N ALA A 160 -36.65 13.50 8.92
CA ALA A 160 -37.16 13.39 7.57
C ALA A 160 -36.01 13.48 6.54
N ARG A 161 -35.05 14.40 6.75
CA ARG A 161 -33.85 14.51 5.92
C ARG A 161 -32.96 13.27 6.04
N LEU A 162 -32.80 12.71 7.25
CA LEU A 162 -32.07 11.45 7.42
C LEU A 162 -32.71 10.30 6.64
N ALA A 163 -34.03 10.15 6.74
CA ALA A 163 -34.73 9.10 5.99
C ALA A 163 -34.60 9.30 4.47
N GLN A 164 -34.70 10.54 4.00
CA GLN A 164 -34.48 10.87 2.59
C GLN A 164 -33.04 10.59 2.16
N GLY A 165 -32.06 11.02 2.94
CA GLY A 165 -30.64 10.78 2.65
C GLY A 165 -30.30 9.30 2.62
N LYS A 166 -30.81 8.51 3.56
CA LYS A 166 -30.67 7.05 3.56
C LYS A 166 -31.19 6.42 2.28
N ARG A 167 -32.40 6.79 1.86
CA ARG A 167 -33.01 6.28 0.61
C ARG A 167 -32.15 6.63 -0.62
N LEU A 168 -31.73 7.91 -0.74
CA LEU A 168 -30.88 8.35 -1.83
C LEU A 168 -29.52 7.60 -1.84
N TYR A 169 -28.95 7.36 -0.67
CA TYR A 169 -27.71 6.59 -0.55
C TYR A 169 -27.91 5.13 -0.99
N GLU A 170 -28.99 4.49 -0.55
CA GLU A 170 -29.33 3.12 -0.93
C GLU A 170 -29.58 2.97 -2.41
N GLU A 171 -30.25 3.93 -3.04
CA GLU A 171 -30.56 3.94 -4.46
C GLU A 171 -29.34 4.21 -5.35
N ASN A 172 -28.41 5.06 -4.93
CA ASN A 172 -27.36 5.58 -5.80
C ASN A 172 -25.93 5.18 -5.41
N CYS A 173 -25.68 4.82 -4.16
CA CYS A 173 -24.31 4.65 -3.64
C CYS A 173 -24.06 3.26 -3.05
N ALA A 174 -25.05 2.63 -2.42
CA ALA A 174 -24.88 1.42 -1.62
C ALA A 174 -24.42 0.20 -2.46
N ALA A 175 -24.71 0.18 -3.75
CA ALA A 175 -24.23 -0.88 -4.65
C ALA A 175 -22.69 -0.99 -4.69
N CYS A 176 -21.99 0.14 -4.49
CA CYS A 176 -20.53 0.21 -4.44
C CYS A 176 -20.00 0.53 -3.04
N HIS A 177 -20.77 1.28 -2.25
CA HIS A 177 -20.42 1.76 -0.91
C HIS A 177 -21.38 1.18 0.12
N ALA A 178 -21.22 -0.09 0.46
CA ALA A 178 -22.07 -0.74 1.45
C ALA A 178 -22.00 0.00 2.81
N SER A 179 -23.15 0.17 3.44
CA SER A 179 -23.23 0.78 4.76
C SER A 179 -22.82 -0.24 5.82
N ILE A 180 -21.93 0.15 6.73
CA ILE A 180 -21.49 -0.65 7.87
C ILE A 180 -21.80 0.11 9.17
N GLY A 181 -22.19 -0.61 10.21
CA GLY A 181 -22.48 -0.01 11.53
C GLY A 181 -21.21 0.60 12.14
N ARG A 182 -21.33 1.79 12.71
CA ARG A 182 -20.21 2.50 13.36
C ARG A 182 -19.44 1.66 14.38
N ASP A 183 -20.15 0.78 15.11
CA ASP A 183 -19.59 -0.07 16.15
C ASP A 183 -19.22 -1.48 15.66
N ASP A 184 -19.48 -1.78 14.39
CA ASP A 184 -19.14 -3.05 13.77
C ASP A 184 -17.67 -3.04 13.27
N LEU A 185 -16.78 -3.52 14.12
CA LEU A 185 -15.35 -3.64 13.80
C LEU A 185 -14.97 -5.05 13.32
N GLN A 186 -15.94 -5.92 13.04
CA GLN A 186 -15.67 -7.32 12.70
C GLN A 186 -16.07 -7.71 11.28
N THR A 187 -17.09 -7.08 10.72
CA THR A 187 -17.57 -7.43 9.37
C THR A 187 -16.52 -7.15 8.31
N PRO A 188 -16.03 -8.15 7.56
CA PRO A 188 -15.09 -7.92 6.48
C PRO A 188 -15.69 -7.06 5.37
N ILE A 189 -14.93 -6.08 4.91
CA ILE A 189 -15.31 -5.18 3.81
C ILE A 189 -14.61 -5.61 2.53
N LYS A 190 -15.38 -5.97 1.52
CA LYS A 190 -14.85 -6.27 0.18
C LYS A 190 -14.77 -4.98 -0.63
N VAL A 191 -13.56 -4.57 -0.96
CA VAL A 191 -13.32 -3.44 -1.85
C VAL A 191 -13.67 -3.83 -3.28
N ARG A 192 -14.69 -3.19 -3.83
CA ARG A 192 -15.09 -3.40 -5.22
C ARG A 192 -14.21 -2.58 -6.15
N GLN A 193 -13.44 -3.27 -6.97
CA GLN A 193 -12.76 -2.64 -8.09
C GLN A 193 -13.73 -2.44 -9.24
N VAL A 194 -13.69 -1.27 -9.86
CA VAL A 194 -14.57 -0.88 -10.95
C VAL A 194 -13.76 -0.40 -12.14
N ARG A 195 -14.29 -0.56 -13.34
CA ARG A 195 -13.62 -0.07 -14.54
C ARG A 195 -13.78 1.45 -14.65
N LEU A 196 -12.69 2.14 -14.91
CA LEU A 196 -12.67 3.59 -15.08
C LEU A 196 -13.13 3.99 -16.49
N LYS A 197 -12.88 3.13 -17.50
CA LYS A 197 -13.33 3.32 -18.88
C LYS A 197 -14.34 2.26 -19.27
N ALA A 198 -15.24 2.59 -20.19
CA ALA A 198 -16.17 1.64 -20.78
C ALA A 198 -15.42 0.50 -21.47
N HIS A 199 -15.91 -0.72 -21.28
CA HIS A 199 -15.47 -1.90 -22.02
C HIS A 199 -16.72 -2.72 -22.34
N GLY A 200 -17.06 -2.81 -23.61
CA GLY A 200 -18.33 -3.40 -24.01
C GLY A 200 -19.54 -2.61 -23.49
N ASP A 201 -20.48 -3.30 -22.88
CA ASP A 201 -21.72 -2.72 -22.35
C ASP A 201 -21.58 -2.11 -20.93
N ASP A 202 -20.40 -2.19 -20.31
CA ASP A 202 -20.17 -1.65 -18.97
C ASP A 202 -20.13 -0.12 -19.00
N ALA A 203 -20.98 0.53 -18.21
CA ALA A 203 -20.92 1.97 -18.02
C ALA A 203 -19.66 2.34 -17.20
N PRO A 204 -18.83 3.27 -17.68
CA PRO A 204 -17.67 3.73 -16.92
C PRO A 204 -18.11 4.58 -15.75
N ILE A 205 -17.36 4.54 -14.64
CA ILE A 205 -17.59 5.44 -13.50
C ILE A 205 -17.24 6.89 -13.86
N GLY A 206 -16.33 7.09 -14.82
CA GLY A 206 -15.95 8.42 -15.31
C GLY A 206 -15.05 9.20 -14.35
N THR A 207 -14.42 8.52 -13.37
CA THR A 207 -13.41 9.15 -12.51
C THR A 207 -12.06 9.27 -13.21
N ASP A 208 -11.19 10.13 -12.67
CA ASP A 208 -9.85 10.36 -13.19
C ASP A 208 -9.01 9.05 -13.15
N PRO A 209 -8.47 8.59 -14.28
CA PRO A 209 -7.68 7.37 -14.36
C PRO A 209 -6.19 7.57 -14.07
N TRP A 210 -5.71 8.79 -13.89
CA TRP A 210 -4.28 9.10 -13.89
C TRP A 210 -3.50 8.34 -12.81
N MET A 211 -4.00 8.24 -11.60
CA MET A 211 -3.32 7.47 -10.54
C MET A 211 -3.10 6.01 -10.95
N ALA A 212 -4.12 5.37 -11.50
CA ALA A 212 -4.01 4.00 -12.00
C ALA A 212 -3.01 3.93 -13.17
N CYS A 213 -3.09 4.87 -14.12
CA CYS A 213 -2.17 4.94 -15.24
C CYS A 213 -0.73 5.08 -14.77
N ASN A 214 -0.44 6.02 -13.88
CA ASN A 214 0.90 6.26 -13.35
C ASN A 214 1.47 5.04 -12.62
N THR A 215 0.66 4.36 -11.81
CA THR A 215 1.06 3.12 -11.13
C THR A 215 1.52 2.05 -12.14
N PHE A 216 0.87 1.95 -13.30
CA PHE A 216 1.20 0.98 -14.32
C PHE A 216 2.29 1.42 -15.30
N THR A 217 2.56 2.71 -15.44
CA THR A 217 3.45 3.26 -16.47
C THR A 217 4.79 3.74 -15.95
N PHE A 218 4.85 4.27 -14.71
CA PHE A 218 6.09 4.74 -14.12
C PHE A 218 7.14 3.64 -14.11
N SER A 219 8.30 3.95 -14.67
CA SER A 219 9.40 2.99 -14.81
C SER A 219 10.74 3.62 -14.46
N SER A 220 11.70 2.79 -14.09
CA SER A 220 13.06 3.22 -13.78
C SER A 220 14.05 2.05 -13.97
N PRO A 221 15.32 2.33 -14.23
CA PRO A 221 16.36 1.35 -14.00
C PRO A 221 16.34 0.89 -12.54
N SER A 222 16.47 -0.42 -12.33
CA SER A 222 16.19 -1.05 -11.03
C SER A 222 17.33 -0.97 -10.02
N GLY A 223 18.52 -0.53 -10.44
CA GLY A 223 19.65 -0.38 -9.53
C GLY A 223 19.89 -1.64 -8.68
N ASN A 224 19.96 -1.46 -7.37
CA ASN A 224 20.16 -2.53 -6.39
C ASN A 224 18.99 -3.50 -6.28
N TYR A 225 17.83 -3.19 -6.88
CA TYR A 225 16.65 -4.07 -6.85
C TYR A 225 16.67 -5.12 -7.98
N PHE A 226 17.60 -4.99 -8.94
CA PHE A 226 17.74 -6.00 -9.98
C PHE A 226 17.94 -7.39 -9.37
N GLY A 227 17.16 -8.35 -9.84
CA GLY A 227 17.23 -9.74 -9.38
C GLY A 227 16.39 -10.05 -8.13
N LEU A 228 15.78 -9.06 -7.48
CA LEU A 228 14.87 -9.34 -6.36
C LEU A 228 13.63 -10.11 -6.82
N PHE A 229 13.19 -11.02 -5.99
CA PHE A 229 11.91 -11.71 -6.19
C PHE A 229 10.74 -10.73 -6.03
N ARG A 230 9.84 -10.75 -7.00
CA ARG A 230 8.63 -9.94 -7.04
C ARG A 230 7.42 -10.85 -6.83
N PRO A 231 6.76 -10.78 -5.67
CA PRO A 231 5.52 -11.51 -5.43
C PRO A 231 4.36 -10.91 -6.26
N SER A 232 3.24 -11.60 -6.36
CA SER A 232 2.06 -11.06 -7.06
C SER A 232 1.30 -9.99 -6.26
N LEU A 233 1.72 -9.70 -5.04
CA LEU A 233 1.06 -8.77 -4.13
C LEU A 233 1.18 -7.33 -4.63
N GLY A 234 0.14 -6.84 -5.30
CA GLY A 234 0.08 -5.45 -5.75
C GLY A 234 1.12 -5.07 -6.82
N THR A 235 1.69 -6.02 -7.54
CA THR A 235 2.65 -5.74 -8.61
C THR A 235 1.98 -5.77 -9.98
N PRO A 236 2.13 -4.72 -10.81
CA PRO A 236 1.54 -4.65 -12.14
C PRO A 236 1.89 -5.82 -13.06
N SER A 237 3.10 -6.33 -12.94
CA SER A 237 3.60 -7.41 -13.81
C SER A 237 3.49 -8.81 -13.20
N GLY A 238 2.84 -8.95 -12.03
CA GLY A 238 2.65 -10.23 -11.34
C GLY A 238 3.94 -10.85 -10.80
N VAL A 239 3.91 -12.15 -10.53
CA VAL A 239 5.06 -12.91 -9.99
C VAL A 239 6.23 -12.91 -10.97
N GLY A 240 7.44 -12.74 -10.46
CA GLY A 240 8.63 -12.76 -11.29
C GLY A 240 9.87 -12.26 -10.56
N ILE A 241 10.81 -11.80 -11.35
CA ILE A 241 12.07 -11.19 -10.89
C ILE A 241 12.13 -9.76 -11.44
N VAL A 242 12.63 -8.84 -10.62
CA VAL A 242 12.86 -7.45 -11.02
C VAL A 242 13.94 -7.43 -12.11
N GLY A 243 13.59 -6.94 -13.29
CA GLY A 243 14.49 -6.80 -14.43
C GLY A 243 15.45 -5.62 -14.28
N ARG A 244 16.30 -5.37 -15.29
CA ARG A 244 17.24 -4.22 -15.29
C ARG A 244 16.53 -2.87 -15.32
N THR A 245 15.40 -2.80 -16.01
CA THR A 245 14.43 -1.71 -16.00
C THR A 245 13.09 -2.34 -15.69
N SER A 246 12.36 -1.78 -14.75
CA SER A 246 11.08 -2.30 -14.32
C SER A 246 10.10 -1.17 -14.04
N LYS A 247 8.83 -1.49 -13.99
CA LYS A 247 7.83 -0.59 -13.42
C LYS A 247 8.17 -0.32 -11.96
N ILE A 248 8.04 0.92 -11.52
CA ILE A 248 8.45 1.29 -10.16
C ILE A 248 7.59 0.58 -9.11
N ALA A 249 6.29 0.40 -9.38
CA ALA A 249 5.42 -0.37 -8.50
C ALA A 249 5.87 -1.83 -8.35
N ASP A 250 6.46 -2.43 -9.39
CA ASP A 250 7.06 -3.76 -9.33
C ASP A 250 8.35 -3.82 -8.51
N MET A 251 9.02 -2.69 -8.32
CA MET A 251 10.23 -2.57 -7.51
C MET A 251 9.89 -2.24 -6.05
N GLN A 252 8.85 -1.45 -5.80
CA GLN A 252 8.47 -0.99 -4.47
C GLN A 252 8.03 -2.15 -3.57
N VAL A 253 7.31 -3.13 -4.10
CA VAL A 253 6.87 -4.29 -3.28
C VAL A 253 8.06 -5.09 -2.73
N PRO A 254 9.02 -5.57 -3.55
CA PRO A 254 10.21 -6.23 -3.02
C PRO A 254 11.06 -5.31 -2.13
N GLU A 255 11.13 -3.98 -2.38
CA GLU A 255 11.78 -3.04 -1.47
C GLU A 255 11.16 -3.07 -0.07
N VAL A 256 9.83 -3.01 0.02
CA VAL A 256 9.11 -3.09 1.30
C VAL A 256 9.43 -4.39 2.03
N PHE A 257 9.45 -5.53 1.34
CA PHE A 257 9.85 -6.80 1.95
C PHE A 257 11.30 -6.78 2.44
N GLN A 258 12.22 -6.18 1.71
CA GLN A 258 13.61 -6.04 2.15
C GLN A 258 13.74 -5.11 3.36
N ILE A 259 12.92 -4.06 3.46
CA ILE A 259 12.85 -3.22 4.67
C ILE A 259 12.35 -4.04 5.86
N MET A 260 11.29 -4.82 5.70
CA MET A 260 10.75 -5.68 6.74
C MET A 260 11.78 -6.72 7.21
N LEU A 261 12.49 -7.36 6.30
CA LEU A 261 13.58 -8.29 6.63
C LEU A 261 14.69 -7.62 7.40
N GLY A 262 15.10 -6.40 7.04
CA GLY A 262 16.09 -5.61 7.78
C GLY A 262 15.62 -5.20 9.19
N LYS A 263 14.31 -5.25 9.45
CA LYS A 263 13.67 -4.93 10.73
C LYS A 263 13.15 -6.17 11.49
N LYS A 264 13.57 -7.36 11.10
CA LYS A 264 13.12 -8.63 11.71
C LYS A 264 13.21 -8.65 13.23
N GLY A 265 14.18 -7.95 13.84
CA GLY A 265 14.27 -7.79 15.30
C GLY A 265 13.21 -6.86 15.91
N GLN A 266 12.46 -6.11 15.09
CA GLN A 266 11.32 -5.27 15.51
C GLN A 266 9.97 -5.95 15.27
N LEU A 267 9.99 -7.00 14.47
CA LEU A 267 8.84 -7.84 14.19
C LEU A 267 8.84 -9.02 15.17
N ALA A 268 7.65 -9.48 15.57
CA ALA A 268 7.56 -10.75 16.24
C ALA A 268 8.14 -11.86 15.37
N ASP A 269 8.84 -12.84 15.97
CA ASP A 269 9.53 -13.90 15.22
C ASP A 269 8.63 -14.57 14.17
N GLY A 270 7.35 -14.78 14.49
CA GLY A 270 6.39 -15.37 13.58
C GLY A 270 6.17 -14.55 12.29
N ILE A 271 6.21 -13.21 12.33
CA ILE A 271 6.07 -12.38 11.13
C ILE A 271 7.32 -12.51 10.25
N ALA A 272 8.50 -12.56 10.84
CA ALA A 272 9.74 -12.76 10.11
C ALA A 272 9.74 -14.12 9.38
N GLU A 273 9.26 -15.17 10.03
CA GLU A 273 9.08 -16.49 9.43
C GLU A 273 8.06 -16.49 8.28
N ILE A 274 6.95 -15.77 8.43
CA ILE A 274 5.95 -15.62 7.38
C ILE A 274 6.54 -14.90 6.17
N ILE A 275 7.25 -13.79 6.40
CA ILE A 275 7.92 -13.05 5.33
C ILE A 275 8.95 -13.95 4.62
N HIS A 276 9.73 -14.71 5.39
CA HIS A 276 10.67 -15.68 4.83
C HIS A 276 9.98 -16.70 3.93
N ALA A 277 8.88 -17.30 4.41
CA ALA A 277 8.11 -18.29 3.64
C ALA A 277 7.55 -17.70 2.32
N ILE A 278 7.04 -16.46 2.36
CA ILE A 278 6.55 -15.75 1.17
C ILE A 278 7.69 -15.48 0.18
N VAL A 279 8.83 -14.99 0.66
CA VAL A 279 9.98 -14.62 -0.19
C VAL A 279 10.65 -15.84 -0.80
N THR A 280 10.76 -16.95 -0.06
CA THR A 280 11.40 -18.18 -0.53
C THR A 280 10.46 -19.10 -1.30
N GLY A 281 9.17 -18.78 -1.37
CA GLY A 281 8.17 -19.63 -2.01
C GLY A 281 7.86 -20.94 -1.25
N GLN A 282 8.20 -21.01 0.03
CA GLN A 282 7.82 -22.14 0.88
C GLN A 282 6.30 -22.23 1.01
N GLN A 283 5.76 -23.43 0.85
CA GLN A 283 4.30 -23.65 0.90
C GLN A 283 3.73 -23.78 2.31
N THR A 284 4.57 -23.95 3.31
CA THR A 284 4.17 -24.11 4.72
C THR A 284 4.89 -23.10 5.59
N LEU A 285 4.15 -22.42 6.46
CA LEU A 285 4.72 -21.55 7.47
C LEU A 285 5.30 -22.41 8.60
N PRO A 286 6.56 -22.18 9.03
CA PRO A 286 7.12 -22.85 10.21
C PRO A 286 6.22 -22.59 11.42
N GLY A 287 5.96 -23.63 12.24
CA GLY A 287 5.13 -23.51 13.44
C GLY A 287 3.60 -23.58 13.19
N SER A 288 3.16 -23.79 11.96
CA SER A 288 1.74 -23.80 11.59
C SER A 288 0.99 -25.13 11.86
N ASP A 289 1.49 -25.99 12.71
CA ASP A 289 0.81 -27.27 13.05
C ASP A 289 -0.61 -27.07 13.63
N SER A 290 -0.98 -25.85 14.01
CA SER A 290 -2.32 -25.44 14.43
C SER A 290 -3.07 -24.57 13.41
N LEU A 291 -2.41 -24.04 12.40
CA LEU A 291 -3.03 -23.35 11.28
C LEU A 291 -3.20 -24.38 10.16
N GLN A 292 -4.43 -24.65 9.74
CA GLN A 292 -4.64 -25.41 8.51
C GLN A 292 -3.73 -24.81 7.45
N ALA A 293 -2.79 -25.62 6.96
CA ALA A 293 -1.80 -25.18 5.98
C ALA A 293 -2.53 -24.53 4.80
N VAL A 294 -2.53 -23.20 4.78
CA VAL A 294 -3.02 -22.47 3.63
C VAL A 294 -1.87 -22.51 2.63
N PRO A 295 -2.02 -23.19 1.48
CA PRO A 295 -0.98 -23.21 0.47
C PRO A 295 -0.52 -21.77 0.18
N ALA A 296 0.78 -21.53 0.03
CA ALA A 296 1.31 -20.18 -0.24
C ALA A 296 0.60 -19.52 -1.44
N GLY A 297 0.18 -20.32 -2.43
CA GLY A 297 -0.68 -19.87 -3.51
C GLY A 297 -2.09 -19.43 -3.08
N GLN A 298 -2.65 -19.95 -1.99
CA GLN A 298 -3.96 -19.51 -1.47
C GLN A 298 -3.85 -18.32 -0.53
N LEU A 299 -2.76 -18.15 0.20
CA LEU A 299 -2.45 -16.88 0.89
C LEU A 299 -2.29 -15.74 -0.13
N LEU A 300 -1.70 -16.05 -1.28
CA LEU A 300 -1.55 -15.10 -2.39
C LEU A 300 -2.87 -14.90 -3.15
N LEU A 301 -3.77 -15.89 -3.19
CA LEU A 301 -5.01 -15.88 -3.96
C LEU A 301 -6.25 -15.52 -3.13
N ALA A 302 -6.21 -15.61 -1.81
CA ALA A 302 -7.34 -15.21 -0.96
C ALA A 302 -7.65 -13.71 -1.05
N GLY A 303 -6.74 -12.91 -1.60
CA GLY A 303 -6.96 -11.51 -1.95
C GLY A 303 -7.16 -11.25 -3.44
N ALA A 304 -6.86 -12.21 -4.30
CA ALA A 304 -7.11 -12.12 -5.73
C ALA A 304 -8.40 -12.91 -6.03
N GLY A 305 -9.52 -12.21 -6.12
CA GLY A 305 -10.64 -12.76 -6.89
C GLY A 305 -10.10 -13.18 -8.27
N PRO A 306 -10.76 -14.11 -8.98
CA PRO A 306 -10.27 -14.62 -10.25
C PRO A 306 -9.93 -13.42 -11.12
N ALA A 307 -8.64 -13.27 -11.44
CA ALA A 307 -8.22 -12.37 -12.50
C ALA A 307 -8.95 -12.87 -13.74
N ASP A 308 -9.93 -12.09 -14.18
CA ASP A 308 -10.55 -12.32 -15.48
C ASP A 308 -9.42 -12.41 -16.50
N SER A 309 -9.19 -13.62 -16.99
CA SER A 309 -8.20 -13.93 -18.02
C SER A 309 -8.53 -13.31 -19.38
N GLN A 310 -9.35 -12.26 -19.41
CA GLN A 310 -9.81 -11.55 -20.59
C GLN A 310 -9.26 -10.13 -20.75
N ALA A 311 -8.23 -9.74 -19.99
CA ALA A 311 -7.58 -8.44 -20.18
C ALA A 311 -6.41 -8.48 -21.18
N GLN A 312 -6.40 -9.46 -22.11
CA GLN A 312 -5.48 -9.49 -23.25
C GLN A 312 -6.27 -9.63 -24.54
N SER A 313 -6.71 -8.51 -25.06
CA SER A 313 -6.86 -8.24 -26.51
C SER A 313 -7.12 -6.76 -26.70
#